data_3f0f46d33c4cb5f5a484dd98937d5a9f
#
_entry.id   3f0f46d33c4cb5f5a484dd98937d5a9f
#
_cell.length_a   1.000
_cell.length_b   1.000
_cell.length_c   1.000
_cell.angle_alpha   90.00
_cell.angle_beta   90.00
_cell.angle_gamma   90.00
#
_symmetry.space_group_name_H-M   'P 1'
#
loop_
_entity.id
_entity.type
_entity.pdbx_description
1 polymer ?
#
loop_
_entity_poly.entity_id
_entity_poly.type
_entity_poly.pdbx_seq_one_letter_code
_entity_poly.pdbx_strand_id
1 'polypeptide(L)'
;MKDEVDEITIFYKYRAKIKLFGSKFVENNKHLCTIEFDGKQLNLQEYIILSNEQISRLYHSIITIKLKGISKITNIEHMFSNCRNLLNVTNIDNWNTNKIINMNSLFRECESLKCLPHKLDWNTSKVTDMSYMFFRCISLSSLPNISNWETKNVTNMSYMFDDCKLIQSLPDISNWNTENVINMKSLFFGCEKLLSLPDISNWDLRNATNIGLMFDNCWSIKYLPDISKWNIEKVTNINCLFFDCSSLLSLPNISKWNVSNCKDMSEVFKYCNTLSYLPDISKWNVSNPSNLEEMFYSCSSLLSLPDISKWDMSKVNKINGMFSSCKSLTSLPDISKWNISNVSNIENLFDSCSSLLSLPDISKWDMSKVNKINGMFSSCKSLTSLPDISKWNISNVSNIENLFDSCSSLLSLPDISKWDMSKVNKINGM
;
A
#
# COMPACT_ATOMS: atom_id res chain seq x y z
N MET A 1 -21.61 38.35 7.91
CA MET A 1 -21.82 37.20 7.01
C MET A 1 -20.78 37.34 5.96
N LYS A 2 -19.88 36.34 5.76
CA LYS A 2 -19.02 36.33 4.56
C LYS A 2 -19.97 36.17 3.38
N ASP A 3 -19.83 36.98 2.35
CA ASP A 3 -20.56 36.80 1.10
C ASP A 3 -20.34 35.36 0.62
N GLU A 4 -21.40 34.65 0.35
CA GLU A 4 -21.34 33.25 -0.05
C GLU A 4 -20.68 33.17 -1.43
N VAL A 5 -19.52 32.54 -1.53
CA VAL A 5 -18.78 32.40 -2.79
C VAL A 5 -19.58 31.50 -3.72
N ASP A 6 -20.06 32.02 -4.84
CA ASP A 6 -20.86 31.26 -5.82
C ASP A 6 -20.06 30.93 -7.10
N GLU A 7 -18.76 31.23 -7.13
CA GLU A 7 -17.89 30.86 -8.24
C GLU A 7 -16.50 30.46 -7.79
N ILE A 8 -15.91 29.49 -8.50
CA ILE A 8 -14.49 29.12 -8.40
C ILE A 8 -13.80 29.33 -9.73
N THR A 9 -12.50 29.62 -9.69
CA THR A 9 -11.68 29.76 -10.90
C THR A 9 -10.73 28.58 -11.01
N ILE A 10 -10.71 27.96 -12.19
CA ILE A 10 -10.03 26.70 -12.46
C ILE A 10 -9.04 26.92 -13.59
N PHE A 11 -7.81 26.44 -13.41
CA PHE A 11 -6.71 26.65 -14.32
C PHE A 11 -6.26 25.33 -14.93
N TYR A 12 -6.22 25.26 -16.25
CA TYR A 12 -5.79 24.06 -16.99
C TYR A 12 -4.57 24.34 -17.86
N LYS A 13 -3.72 23.34 -17.99
CA LYS A 13 -2.67 23.33 -19.01
C LYS A 13 -3.32 23.30 -20.40
N TYR A 14 -2.82 24.13 -21.30
CA TYR A 14 -3.28 24.15 -22.67
C TYR A 14 -3.30 22.75 -23.33
N ARG A 15 -4.41 22.45 -23.99
CA ARG A 15 -4.63 21.33 -24.92
C ARG A 15 -5.76 21.73 -25.90
N ALA A 16 -5.76 21.19 -27.11
CA ALA A 16 -6.86 21.43 -28.07
C ALA A 16 -8.20 20.87 -27.57
N LYS A 17 -8.16 19.77 -26.84
CA LYS A 17 -9.30 19.20 -26.10
C LYS A 17 -8.92 19.07 -24.62
N ILE A 18 -9.70 19.68 -23.76
CA ILE A 18 -9.44 19.72 -22.30
C ILE A 18 -10.61 19.08 -21.58
N LYS A 19 -10.32 18.11 -20.71
CA LYS A 19 -11.29 17.59 -19.77
C LYS A 19 -11.40 18.55 -18.58
N LEU A 20 -12.58 19.13 -18.39
CA LEU A 20 -12.86 20.12 -17.35
C LEU A 20 -13.35 19.47 -16.06
N PHE A 21 -14.24 18.48 -16.19
CA PHE A 21 -14.88 17.82 -15.06
C PHE A 21 -15.04 16.32 -15.32
N GLY A 22 -15.23 15.56 -14.25
CA GLY A 22 -15.62 14.16 -14.36
C GLY A 22 -17.05 14.02 -14.85
N SER A 23 -17.31 12.96 -15.63
CA SER A 23 -18.63 12.69 -16.22
C SER A 23 -19.75 12.64 -15.16
N LYS A 24 -19.49 11.93 -14.05
CA LYS A 24 -20.46 11.79 -12.95
C LYS A 24 -20.81 13.13 -12.30
N PHE A 25 -19.83 14.01 -12.10
CA PHE A 25 -20.06 15.35 -11.59
C PHE A 25 -20.93 16.17 -12.54
N VAL A 26 -20.65 16.14 -13.84
CA VAL A 26 -21.43 16.85 -14.86
C VAL A 26 -22.87 16.34 -14.90
N GLU A 27 -23.04 15.01 -14.88
CA GLU A 27 -24.35 14.39 -14.88
C GLU A 27 -25.22 14.84 -13.68
N ASN A 28 -24.63 14.86 -12.50
CA ASN A 28 -25.32 15.23 -11.24
C ASN A 28 -25.63 16.73 -11.13
N ASN A 29 -24.83 17.61 -11.79
CA ASN A 29 -24.88 19.06 -11.53
C ASN A 29 -25.19 19.92 -12.76
N LYS A 30 -25.40 19.34 -13.96
CA LYS A 30 -25.59 20.08 -15.24
C LYS A 30 -26.71 21.11 -15.24
N HIS A 31 -27.68 20.97 -14.34
CA HIS A 31 -28.81 21.91 -14.19
C HIS A 31 -28.60 22.94 -13.06
N LEU A 32 -27.53 22.80 -12.27
CA LEU A 32 -27.24 23.65 -11.12
C LEU A 32 -26.15 24.68 -11.42
N CYS A 33 -25.23 24.34 -12.30
CA CYS A 33 -24.01 25.11 -12.58
C CYS A 33 -23.86 25.47 -14.04
N THR A 34 -23.15 26.56 -14.26
CA THR A 34 -22.68 26.98 -15.59
C THR A 34 -21.17 27.23 -15.56
N ILE A 35 -20.54 27.26 -16.72
CA ILE A 35 -19.15 27.64 -16.84
C ILE A 35 -19.02 28.93 -17.67
N GLU A 36 -18.01 29.74 -17.35
CA GLU A 36 -17.59 30.85 -18.18
C GLU A 36 -16.21 30.54 -18.76
N PHE A 37 -16.12 30.62 -20.06
CA PHE A 37 -14.88 30.47 -20.83
C PHE A 37 -14.81 31.49 -21.97
N ASP A 38 -13.68 32.20 -22.06
CA ASP A 38 -13.41 33.14 -23.14
C ASP A 38 -14.54 34.20 -23.31
N GLY A 39 -15.03 34.70 -22.16
CA GLY A 39 -16.11 35.69 -22.08
C GLY A 39 -17.50 35.16 -22.41
N LYS A 40 -17.65 33.87 -22.68
CA LYS A 40 -18.93 33.23 -22.99
C LYS A 40 -19.39 32.33 -21.84
N GLN A 41 -20.68 32.40 -21.49
CA GLN A 41 -21.32 31.48 -20.59
C GLN A 41 -21.76 30.23 -21.36
N LEU A 42 -21.43 29.05 -20.82
CA LEU A 42 -21.74 27.75 -21.39
C LEU A 42 -22.40 26.85 -20.31
N ASN A 43 -23.13 25.84 -20.77
CA ASN A 43 -23.62 24.79 -19.86
C ASN A 43 -22.45 24.02 -19.27
N LEU A 44 -22.64 23.46 -18.06
CA LEU A 44 -21.68 22.55 -17.46
C LEU A 44 -21.46 21.35 -18.39
N GLN A 45 -20.21 21.08 -18.72
CA GLN A 45 -19.83 20.02 -19.66
C GLN A 45 -18.50 19.37 -19.28
N GLU A 46 -18.31 18.15 -19.71
CA GLU A 46 -17.13 17.34 -19.37
C GLU A 46 -15.86 17.82 -20.08
N TYR A 47 -16.00 18.25 -21.33
CA TYR A 47 -14.88 18.68 -22.17
C TYR A 47 -15.15 20.04 -22.83
N ILE A 48 -14.05 20.75 -23.06
CA ILE A 48 -14.03 21.87 -24.02
C ILE A 48 -13.10 21.53 -25.16
N ILE A 49 -13.52 21.87 -26.39
CA ILE A 49 -12.73 21.72 -27.60
C ILE A 49 -12.50 23.13 -28.14
N LEU A 50 -11.23 23.52 -28.27
CA LEU A 50 -10.86 24.85 -28.77
C LEU A 50 -11.06 24.94 -30.28
N SER A 51 -11.61 26.07 -30.77
CA SER A 51 -11.65 26.38 -32.18
C SER A 51 -10.23 26.65 -32.74
N ASN A 52 -10.05 26.63 -34.06
CA ASN A 52 -8.75 26.91 -34.67
C ASN A 52 -8.23 28.32 -34.30
N GLU A 53 -9.10 29.30 -34.18
CA GLU A 53 -8.78 30.66 -33.74
C GLU A 53 -8.31 30.65 -32.27
N GLN A 54 -9.02 29.97 -31.39
CA GLN A 54 -8.63 29.81 -29.98
C GLN A 54 -7.33 29.03 -29.83
N ILE A 55 -7.10 27.99 -30.65
CA ILE A 55 -5.83 27.25 -30.69
C ILE A 55 -4.67 28.20 -30.98
N SER A 56 -4.79 29.06 -32.01
CA SER A 56 -3.74 30.00 -32.36
C SER A 56 -3.50 31.05 -31.28
N ARG A 57 -4.58 31.61 -30.72
CA ARG A 57 -4.51 32.69 -29.71
C ARG A 57 -4.05 32.22 -28.35
N LEU A 58 -4.48 31.04 -27.94
CA LEU A 58 -4.22 30.49 -26.58
C LEU A 58 -3.05 29.50 -26.53
N TYR A 59 -2.32 29.38 -27.65
CA TYR A 59 -1.19 28.44 -27.70
C TYR A 59 -0.20 28.69 -26.57
N HIS A 60 0.14 27.64 -25.83
CA HIS A 60 0.96 27.69 -24.63
C HIS A 60 0.43 28.51 -23.43
N SER A 61 -0.78 29.07 -23.51
CA SER A 61 -1.39 29.81 -22.41
C SER A 61 -2.01 28.88 -21.38
N ILE A 62 -2.27 29.41 -20.18
CA ILE A 62 -3.10 28.76 -19.18
C ILE A 62 -4.57 28.98 -19.55
N ILE A 63 -5.34 27.92 -19.63
CA ILE A 63 -6.77 27.97 -19.89
C ILE A 63 -7.50 28.21 -18.58
N THR A 64 -8.24 29.28 -18.50
CA THR A 64 -9.00 29.67 -17.31
C THR A 64 -10.49 29.42 -17.52
N ILE A 65 -11.11 28.72 -16.60
CA ILE A 65 -12.54 28.43 -16.55
C ILE A 65 -13.09 28.95 -15.22
N LYS A 66 -14.22 29.62 -15.24
CA LYS A 66 -15.00 29.90 -14.02
C LYS A 66 -16.17 28.95 -13.94
N LEU A 67 -16.36 28.30 -12.82
CA LEU A 67 -17.56 27.51 -12.50
C LEU A 67 -18.45 28.36 -11.60
N LYS A 68 -19.69 28.59 -12.00
CA LYS A 68 -20.70 29.40 -11.30
C LYS A 68 -21.87 28.57 -10.81
N GLY A 69 -22.50 28.98 -9.72
CA GLY A 69 -23.63 28.29 -9.11
C GLY A 69 -23.20 27.21 -8.11
N ILE A 70 -21.98 27.30 -7.56
CA ILE A 70 -21.44 26.28 -6.64
C ILE A 70 -22.19 26.20 -5.31
N SER A 71 -22.84 27.26 -4.86
CA SER A 71 -23.69 27.29 -3.65
C SER A 71 -24.85 26.29 -3.70
N LYS A 72 -25.26 25.87 -4.91
CA LYS A 72 -26.35 24.92 -5.13
C LYS A 72 -25.89 23.47 -5.14
N ILE A 73 -24.57 23.21 -5.24
CA ILE A 73 -24.01 21.87 -5.35
C ILE A 73 -24.10 21.15 -3.98
N THR A 74 -24.60 19.93 -4.00
CA THR A 74 -24.62 19.03 -2.86
C THR A 74 -23.81 17.76 -3.07
N ASN A 75 -23.36 17.50 -4.31
CA ASN A 75 -22.56 16.35 -4.70
C ASN A 75 -21.34 16.78 -5.52
N ILE A 76 -20.16 16.59 -4.95
CA ILE A 76 -18.86 16.89 -5.61
C ILE A 76 -18.08 15.64 -5.97
N GLU A 77 -18.70 14.50 -5.85
CA GLU A 77 -18.11 13.22 -6.22
C GLU A 77 -17.58 13.28 -7.66
N HIS A 78 -16.33 12.86 -7.85
CA HIS A 78 -15.62 12.88 -9.13
C HIS A 78 -15.49 14.26 -9.81
N MET A 79 -15.63 15.39 -9.10
CA MET A 79 -15.67 16.72 -9.73
C MET A 79 -14.52 16.94 -10.72
N PHE A 80 -13.29 16.67 -10.32
CA PHE A 80 -12.11 16.82 -11.20
C PHE A 80 -11.49 15.48 -11.57
N SER A 81 -12.23 14.38 -11.46
CA SER A 81 -11.69 13.04 -11.73
C SER A 81 -11.18 12.94 -13.18
N ASN A 82 -9.92 12.48 -13.32
CA ASN A 82 -9.22 12.36 -14.60
C ASN A 82 -8.98 13.69 -15.35
N CYS A 83 -9.03 14.82 -14.63
CA CYS A 83 -8.68 16.13 -15.20
C CYS A 83 -7.15 16.30 -15.21
N ARG A 84 -6.45 15.47 -15.98
CA ARG A 84 -4.97 15.38 -16.00
C ARG A 84 -4.26 16.69 -16.30
N ASN A 85 -4.94 17.64 -16.94
CA ASN A 85 -4.41 18.95 -17.28
C ASN A 85 -4.76 20.04 -16.23
N LEU A 86 -5.47 19.71 -15.15
CA LEU A 86 -5.77 20.62 -14.06
C LEU A 86 -4.48 21.07 -13.38
N LEU A 87 -4.26 22.40 -13.29
CA LEU A 87 -3.07 22.99 -12.67
C LEU A 87 -3.35 23.51 -11.27
N ASN A 88 -4.48 24.16 -11.08
CA ASN A 88 -4.86 24.80 -9.81
C ASN A 88 -6.36 25.12 -9.81
N VAL A 89 -6.90 25.33 -8.61
CA VAL A 89 -8.26 25.85 -8.37
C VAL A 89 -8.18 26.91 -7.29
N THR A 90 -8.71 28.11 -7.56
CA THR A 90 -8.76 29.21 -6.58
C THR A 90 -10.20 29.52 -6.15
N ASN A 91 -10.34 30.17 -5.00
CA ASN A 91 -11.62 30.48 -4.33
C ASN A 91 -12.39 29.23 -3.83
N ILE A 92 -11.82 28.04 -3.99
CA ILE A 92 -12.41 26.79 -3.51
C ILE A 92 -12.32 26.65 -1.97
N ASP A 93 -11.41 27.39 -1.35
CA ASP A 93 -11.20 27.47 0.09
C ASP A 93 -12.38 28.12 0.84
N ASN A 94 -13.11 29.01 0.18
CA ASN A 94 -14.25 29.73 0.73
C ASN A 94 -15.60 29.07 0.39
N TRP A 95 -15.58 27.90 -0.23
CA TRP A 95 -16.81 27.19 -0.61
C TRP A 95 -17.56 26.66 0.60
N ASN A 96 -18.86 26.92 0.67
CA ASN A 96 -19.73 26.36 1.70
C ASN A 96 -20.04 24.88 1.42
N THR A 97 -19.33 24.00 2.13
CA THR A 97 -19.46 22.54 1.96
C THR A 97 -20.40 21.86 2.96
N ASN A 98 -21.20 22.62 3.71
CA ASN A 98 -22.11 22.10 4.77
C ASN A 98 -23.13 21.04 4.29
N LYS A 99 -23.37 20.95 2.98
CA LYS A 99 -24.30 19.99 2.37
C LYS A 99 -23.61 18.79 1.75
N ILE A 100 -22.29 18.80 1.69
CA ILE A 100 -21.51 17.74 1.02
C ILE A 100 -21.42 16.52 1.93
N ILE A 101 -21.78 15.36 1.36
CA ILE A 101 -21.75 14.07 2.06
C ILE A 101 -20.74 13.09 1.43
N ASN A 102 -20.26 13.36 0.21
CA ASN A 102 -19.36 12.49 -0.51
C ASN A 102 -18.31 13.33 -1.24
N MET A 103 -17.02 13.05 -0.93
CA MET A 103 -15.84 13.67 -1.56
C MET A 103 -15.00 12.65 -2.35
N ASN A 104 -15.58 11.47 -2.63
CA ASN A 104 -14.91 10.42 -3.37
C ASN A 104 -14.35 10.94 -4.70
N SER A 105 -13.11 10.62 -4.99
CA SER A 105 -12.45 10.88 -6.28
C SER A 105 -12.44 12.36 -6.70
N LEU A 106 -12.54 13.32 -5.76
CA LEU A 106 -12.67 14.75 -6.05
C LEU A 106 -11.56 15.25 -7.00
N PHE A 107 -10.29 14.91 -6.71
CA PHE A 107 -9.11 15.25 -7.53
C PHE A 107 -8.41 14.02 -8.10
N ARG A 108 -9.11 12.90 -8.19
CA ARG A 108 -8.54 11.65 -8.70
C ARG A 108 -7.87 11.85 -10.07
N GLU A 109 -6.62 11.41 -10.21
CA GLU A 109 -5.82 11.49 -11.45
C GLU A 109 -5.66 12.92 -12.01
N CYS A 110 -5.60 13.92 -11.12
CA CYS A 110 -5.22 15.28 -11.49
C CYS A 110 -3.69 15.37 -11.58
N GLU A 111 -3.10 14.71 -12.56
CA GLU A 111 -1.65 14.50 -12.68
C GLU A 111 -0.83 15.79 -12.77
N SER A 112 -1.40 16.89 -13.29
CA SER A 112 -0.71 18.19 -13.40
C SER A 112 -1.00 19.14 -12.25
N LEU A 113 -1.85 18.75 -11.26
CA LEU A 113 -2.19 19.59 -10.12
C LEU A 113 -0.97 19.74 -9.22
N LYS A 114 -0.46 20.99 -9.11
CA LYS A 114 0.77 21.29 -8.34
C LYS A 114 0.49 21.73 -6.92
N CYS A 115 -0.57 22.48 -6.73
CA CYS A 115 -0.97 23.02 -5.43
C CYS A 115 -2.49 23.28 -5.41
N LEU A 116 -3.01 23.40 -4.21
CA LEU A 116 -4.32 23.91 -3.86
C LEU A 116 -4.15 25.15 -2.96
N PRO A 117 -5.18 25.94 -2.68
CA PRO A 117 -5.11 27.00 -1.69
C PRO A 117 -4.50 26.47 -0.39
N HIS A 118 -3.71 27.32 0.31
CA HIS A 118 -2.95 26.92 1.51
C HIS A 118 -3.82 26.24 2.59
N LYS A 119 -5.09 26.60 2.67
CA LYS A 119 -6.04 26.07 3.64
C LYS A 119 -7.37 25.76 2.96
N LEU A 120 -8.00 24.66 3.31
CA LEU A 120 -9.36 24.31 2.91
C LEU A 120 -10.25 24.25 4.16
N ASP A 121 -10.92 25.36 4.45
CA ASP A 121 -11.83 25.51 5.61
C ASP A 121 -13.19 24.87 5.36
N TRP A 122 -13.18 23.68 4.74
CA TRP A 122 -14.40 22.97 4.42
C TRP A 122 -15.03 22.34 5.65
N ASN A 123 -16.35 22.45 5.75
CA ASN A 123 -17.10 21.66 6.70
C ASN A 123 -17.25 20.24 6.17
N THR A 124 -16.57 19.29 6.80
CA THR A 124 -16.60 17.88 6.43
C THR A 124 -17.44 17.02 7.38
N SER A 125 -18.17 17.64 8.31
CA SER A 125 -18.91 16.95 9.38
C SER A 125 -19.96 15.95 8.88
N LYS A 126 -20.43 16.09 7.64
CA LYS A 126 -21.38 15.14 7.01
C LYS A 126 -20.76 14.17 6.04
N VAL A 127 -19.45 14.31 5.77
CA VAL A 127 -18.78 13.48 4.78
C VAL A 127 -18.62 12.06 5.28
N THR A 128 -19.00 11.09 4.46
CA THR A 128 -18.91 9.66 4.75
C THR A 128 -17.87 8.94 3.90
N ASP A 129 -17.51 9.48 2.74
CA ASP A 129 -16.55 8.89 1.82
C ASP A 129 -15.53 9.94 1.33
N MET A 130 -14.25 9.70 1.62
CA MET A 130 -13.10 10.49 1.16
C MET A 130 -12.15 9.65 0.29
N SER A 131 -12.58 8.46 -0.13
CA SER A 131 -11.71 7.56 -0.89
C SER A 131 -11.30 8.15 -2.23
N TYR A 132 -10.07 7.83 -2.68
CA TYR A 132 -9.50 8.30 -3.95
C TYR A 132 -9.39 9.82 -4.08
N MET A 133 -9.55 10.61 -3.02
CA MET A 133 -9.70 12.07 -3.12
C MET A 133 -8.53 12.73 -3.86
N PHE A 134 -7.29 12.32 -3.59
CA PHE A 134 -6.07 12.80 -4.24
C PHE A 134 -5.32 11.68 -4.97
N PHE A 135 -6.01 10.57 -5.26
CA PHE A 135 -5.40 9.43 -5.95
C PHE A 135 -4.67 9.87 -7.22
N ARG A 136 -3.39 9.52 -7.33
CA ARG A 136 -2.49 9.85 -8.45
C ARG A 136 -2.38 11.35 -8.76
N CYS A 137 -2.42 12.19 -7.74
CA CYS A 137 -2.02 13.58 -7.87
C CYS A 137 -0.48 13.68 -7.86
N ILE A 138 0.16 13.10 -8.89
CA ILE A 138 1.61 12.86 -8.94
C ILE A 138 2.48 14.13 -8.94
N SER A 139 1.92 15.29 -9.30
CA SER A 139 2.62 16.59 -9.28
C SER A 139 2.34 17.41 -8.02
N LEU A 140 1.45 16.94 -7.14
CA LEU A 140 1.09 17.67 -5.92
C LEU A 140 2.25 17.59 -4.92
N SER A 141 2.90 18.73 -4.66
CA SER A 141 4.08 18.78 -3.81
C SER A 141 3.77 19.03 -2.32
N SER A 142 2.58 19.55 -2.03
CA SER A 142 2.08 19.77 -0.68
C SER A 142 0.56 19.70 -0.66
N LEU A 143 0.01 19.23 0.45
CA LEU A 143 -1.43 19.29 0.72
C LEU A 143 -1.81 20.63 1.34
N PRO A 144 -3.04 21.12 1.14
CA PRO A 144 -3.57 22.23 1.91
C PRO A 144 -3.66 21.86 3.39
N ASN A 145 -3.76 22.87 4.27
CA ASN A 145 -4.06 22.59 5.66
C ASN A 145 -5.50 22.07 5.79
N ILE A 146 -5.61 20.80 6.19
CA ILE A 146 -6.86 20.04 6.38
C ILE A 146 -7.02 19.56 7.82
N SER A 147 -6.27 20.15 8.76
CA SER A 147 -6.25 19.75 10.17
C SER A 147 -7.60 19.92 10.88
N ASN A 148 -8.43 20.83 10.38
CA ASN A 148 -9.76 21.13 10.90
C ASN A 148 -10.88 20.25 10.32
N TRP A 149 -10.56 19.31 9.45
CA TRP A 149 -11.58 18.44 8.88
C TRP A 149 -12.15 17.50 9.94
N GLU A 150 -13.46 17.48 10.04
CA GLU A 150 -14.21 16.58 10.91
C GLU A 150 -14.42 15.25 10.19
N THR A 151 -13.77 14.18 10.67
CA THR A 151 -13.79 12.87 10.01
C THR A 151 -14.65 11.83 10.73
N LYS A 152 -15.37 12.22 11.78
CA LYS A 152 -16.17 11.31 12.62
C LYS A 152 -17.16 10.43 11.83
N ASN A 153 -17.73 10.95 10.74
CA ASN A 153 -18.70 10.21 9.94
C ASN A 153 -18.09 9.49 8.75
N VAL A 154 -16.77 9.62 8.55
CA VAL A 154 -16.08 8.98 7.43
C VAL A 154 -15.96 7.48 7.68
N THR A 155 -16.38 6.69 6.70
CA THR A 155 -16.28 5.23 6.73
C THR A 155 -15.24 4.69 5.74
N ASN A 156 -14.86 5.48 4.74
CA ASN A 156 -13.94 5.07 3.69
C ASN A 156 -12.91 6.16 3.40
N MET A 157 -11.64 5.83 3.65
CA MET A 157 -10.46 6.66 3.34
C MET A 157 -9.50 5.95 2.38
N SER A 158 -9.94 4.84 1.75
CA SER A 158 -9.03 4.05 0.91
C SER A 158 -8.51 4.85 -0.27
N TYR A 159 -7.23 4.66 -0.59
CA TYR A 159 -6.56 5.30 -1.73
C TYR A 159 -6.55 6.85 -1.69
N MET A 160 -6.77 7.46 -0.51
CA MET A 160 -6.97 8.93 -0.45
C MET A 160 -5.76 9.72 -0.93
N PHE A 161 -4.55 9.28 -0.59
CA PHE A 161 -3.27 9.91 -0.99
C PHE A 161 -2.40 8.99 -1.84
N ASP A 162 -2.98 7.92 -2.38
CA ASP A 162 -2.28 6.93 -3.19
C ASP A 162 -1.60 7.58 -4.41
N ASP A 163 -0.32 7.24 -4.63
CA ASP A 163 0.54 7.80 -5.69
C ASP A 163 0.68 9.35 -5.63
N CYS A 164 0.58 9.95 -4.46
CA CYS A 164 0.96 11.35 -4.25
C CYS A 164 2.50 11.45 -4.11
N LYS A 165 3.22 11.17 -5.19
CA LYS A 165 4.66 10.89 -5.22
C LYS A 165 5.55 12.01 -4.69
N LEU A 166 5.14 13.27 -4.83
CA LEU A 166 5.98 14.43 -4.51
C LEU A 166 5.72 15.01 -3.11
N ILE A 167 4.70 14.55 -2.39
CA ILE A 167 4.41 15.03 -1.02
C ILE A 167 5.54 14.60 -0.10
N GLN A 168 6.16 15.57 0.60
CA GLN A 168 7.23 15.34 1.57
C GLN A 168 6.74 15.26 3.01
N SER A 169 5.60 15.90 3.30
CA SER A 169 4.96 15.90 4.61
C SER A 169 3.45 16.05 4.47
N LEU A 170 2.72 15.57 5.44
CA LEU A 170 1.28 15.79 5.55
C LEU A 170 1.01 16.95 6.54
N PRO A 171 -0.12 17.67 6.38
CA PRO A 171 -0.60 18.56 7.42
C PRO A 171 -0.92 17.76 8.69
N ASP A 172 -1.13 18.45 9.80
CA ASP A 172 -1.48 17.78 11.05
C ASP A 172 -2.88 17.14 10.95
N ILE A 173 -2.90 15.81 10.88
CA ILE A 173 -4.12 14.96 10.85
C ILE A 173 -4.28 14.14 12.14
N SER A 174 -3.56 14.50 13.21
CA SER A 174 -3.60 13.81 14.51
C SER A 174 -4.99 13.80 15.15
N ASN A 175 -5.77 14.84 14.88
CA ASN A 175 -7.11 15.02 15.42
C ASN A 175 -8.22 14.34 14.59
N TRP A 176 -7.87 13.68 13.49
CA TRP A 176 -8.88 12.96 12.72
C TRP A 176 -9.50 11.83 13.55
N ASN A 177 -10.82 11.84 13.67
CA ASN A 177 -11.56 10.74 14.29
C ASN A 177 -11.72 9.61 13.27
N THR A 178 -11.07 8.49 13.51
CA THR A 178 -11.09 7.32 12.62
C THR A 178 -11.96 6.18 13.14
N GLU A 179 -12.69 6.39 14.25
CA GLU A 179 -13.49 5.35 14.92
C GLU A 179 -14.46 4.63 13.97
N ASN A 180 -15.06 5.34 13.01
CA ASN A 180 -16.03 4.77 12.08
C ASN A 180 -15.43 4.32 10.75
N VAL A 181 -14.11 4.49 10.56
CA VAL A 181 -13.47 4.11 9.29
C VAL A 181 -13.37 2.59 9.18
N ILE A 182 -13.91 2.06 8.09
CA ILE A 182 -13.93 0.62 7.79
C ILE A 182 -12.79 0.25 6.84
N ASN A 183 -12.45 1.14 5.90
CA ASN A 183 -11.46 0.86 4.87
C ASN A 183 -10.42 1.98 4.77
N MET A 184 -9.15 1.61 5.00
CA MET A 184 -7.98 2.48 4.86
C MET A 184 -6.93 1.88 3.89
N LYS A 185 -7.36 0.94 3.04
CA LYS A 185 -6.47 0.32 2.07
C LYS A 185 -5.74 1.37 1.25
N SER A 186 -4.42 1.20 1.07
CA SER A 186 -3.58 2.07 0.21
C SER A 186 -3.66 3.57 0.57
N LEU A 187 -3.92 3.93 1.84
CA LEU A 187 -4.13 5.33 2.23
C LEU A 187 -2.96 6.23 1.83
N PHE A 188 -1.71 5.76 1.98
CA PHE A 188 -0.47 6.46 1.64
C PHE A 188 0.38 5.70 0.63
N PHE A 189 -0.21 4.73 -0.09
CA PHE A 189 0.51 3.95 -1.11
C PHE A 189 1.27 4.87 -2.07
N GLY A 190 2.52 4.54 -2.40
CA GLY A 190 3.29 5.27 -3.40
C GLY A 190 3.62 6.73 -3.05
N CYS A 191 3.51 7.12 -1.76
CA CYS A 191 4.00 8.42 -1.29
C CYS A 191 5.53 8.40 -1.18
N GLU A 192 6.20 8.29 -2.34
CA GLU A 192 7.63 7.98 -2.47
C GLU A 192 8.55 8.94 -1.72
N LYS A 193 8.20 10.24 -1.66
CA LYS A 193 9.00 11.30 -1.02
C LYS A 193 8.54 11.67 0.38
N LEU A 194 7.54 10.98 0.93
CA LEU A 194 7.06 11.24 2.28
C LEU A 194 8.13 10.89 3.32
N LEU A 195 8.62 11.90 4.05
CA LEU A 195 9.72 11.74 5.01
C LEU A 195 9.25 11.29 6.39
N SER A 196 8.06 11.73 6.78
CA SER A 196 7.43 11.41 8.06
C SER A 196 5.92 11.60 8.00
N LEU A 197 5.23 10.96 8.93
CA LEU A 197 3.81 11.16 9.19
C LEU A 197 3.62 12.07 10.42
N PRO A 198 2.54 12.85 10.52
CA PRO A 198 2.13 13.46 11.77
C PRO A 198 1.78 12.38 12.80
N ASP A 199 1.57 12.78 14.05
CA ASP A 199 1.21 11.83 15.11
C ASP A 199 -0.19 11.24 14.87
N ILE A 200 -0.22 9.98 14.41
CA ILE A 200 -1.45 9.20 14.19
C ILE A 200 -1.64 8.12 15.27
N SER A 201 -0.96 8.24 16.42
CA SER A 201 -1.04 7.28 17.52
C SER A 201 -2.43 7.14 18.12
N ASN A 202 -3.24 8.20 18.04
CA ASN A 202 -4.59 8.25 18.54
C ASN A 202 -5.67 7.77 17.55
N TRP A 203 -5.27 7.37 16.35
CA TRP A 203 -6.23 6.82 15.40
C TRP A 203 -6.84 5.53 15.94
N ASP A 204 -8.14 5.45 15.91
CA ASP A 204 -8.92 4.31 16.38
C ASP A 204 -9.31 3.42 15.20
N LEU A 205 -8.71 2.25 15.11
CA LEU A 205 -8.94 1.29 14.02
C LEU A 205 -9.87 0.14 14.41
N ARG A 206 -10.62 0.26 15.52
CA ARG A 206 -11.50 -0.82 16.03
C ARG A 206 -12.55 -1.31 15.02
N ASN A 207 -12.91 -0.51 14.04
CA ASN A 207 -13.86 -0.87 12.99
C ASN A 207 -13.22 -1.09 11.62
N ALA A 208 -11.90 -0.86 11.50
CA ALA A 208 -11.19 -1.07 10.26
C ALA A 208 -11.11 -2.58 9.93
N THR A 209 -11.43 -2.91 8.69
CA THR A 209 -11.36 -4.28 8.17
C THR A 209 -10.22 -4.48 7.19
N ASN A 210 -9.71 -3.40 6.59
CA ASN A 210 -8.64 -3.45 5.60
C ASN A 210 -7.70 -2.25 5.76
N ILE A 211 -6.42 -2.54 6.03
CA ILE A 211 -5.31 -1.58 6.08
C ILE A 211 -4.15 -2.04 5.17
N GLY A 212 -4.40 -3.03 4.29
CA GLY A 212 -3.38 -3.51 3.35
C GLY A 212 -2.85 -2.39 2.46
N LEU A 213 -1.59 -2.48 2.05
CA LEU A 213 -0.86 -1.51 1.22
C LEU A 213 -0.82 -0.08 1.81
N MET A 214 -1.13 0.11 3.12
CA MET A 214 -1.30 1.48 3.66
C MET A 214 -0.04 2.33 3.51
N PHE A 215 1.15 1.75 3.69
CA PHE A 215 2.45 2.42 3.57
C PHE A 215 3.31 1.82 2.45
N ASP A 216 2.72 1.05 1.58
CA ASP A 216 3.40 0.41 0.46
C ASP A 216 4.07 1.46 -0.44
N ASN A 217 5.33 1.21 -0.84
CA ASN A 217 6.16 2.15 -1.63
C ASN A 217 6.37 3.53 -0.98
N CYS A 218 6.35 3.62 0.36
CA CYS A 218 6.76 4.82 1.08
C CYS A 218 8.29 4.82 1.28
N TRP A 219 9.06 4.92 0.20
CA TRP A 219 10.52 4.69 0.17
C TRP A 219 11.34 5.58 1.09
N SER A 220 10.86 6.80 1.36
CA SER A 220 11.63 7.81 2.10
C SER A 220 11.33 7.84 3.60
N ILE A 221 10.31 7.13 4.08
CA ILE A 221 9.96 7.09 5.50
C ILE A 221 11.04 6.33 6.27
N LYS A 222 11.64 7.00 7.26
CA LYS A 222 12.64 6.41 8.17
C LYS A 222 12.03 5.88 9.46
N TYR A 223 10.99 6.51 9.95
CA TYR A 223 10.31 6.16 11.18
C TYR A 223 8.81 6.37 11.03
N LEU A 224 8.03 5.52 11.64
CA LEU A 224 6.59 5.69 11.79
C LEU A 224 6.27 6.27 13.17
N PRO A 225 5.18 7.05 13.32
CA PRO A 225 4.67 7.43 14.63
C PRO A 225 4.26 6.18 15.44
N ASP A 226 4.02 6.35 16.74
CA ASP A 226 3.64 5.23 17.60
C ASP A 226 2.27 4.65 17.24
N ILE A 227 2.26 3.57 16.48
CA ILE A 227 1.06 2.81 16.09
C ILE A 227 0.79 1.60 16.99
N SER A 228 1.50 1.49 18.13
CA SER A 228 1.39 0.35 19.05
C SER A 228 0.00 0.17 19.68
N LYS A 229 -0.76 1.26 19.76
CA LYS A 229 -2.11 1.28 20.33
C LYS A 229 -3.23 0.99 19.34
N TRP A 230 -2.92 0.86 18.07
CA TRP A 230 -3.95 0.57 17.08
C TRP A 230 -4.65 -0.75 17.38
N ASN A 231 -5.96 -0.69 17.52
CA ASN A 231 -6.80 -1.89 17.65
C ASN A 231 -7.14 -2.41 16.25
N ILE A 232 -6.44 -3.44 15.81
CA ILE A 232 -6.63 -4.05 14.50
C ILE A 232 -7.39 -5.39 14.56
N GLU A 233 -8.12 -5.65 15.63
CA GLU A 233 -8.80 -6.93 15.85
C GLU A 233 -9.77 -7.31 14.72
N LYS A 234 -10.44 -6.35 14.09
CA LYS A 234 -11.35 -6.61 12.96
C LYS A 234 -10.66 -6.64 11.60
N VAL A 235 -9.37 -6.32 11.55
CA VAL A 235 -8.65 -6.27 10.29
C VAL A 235 -8.48 -7.68 9.73
N THR A 236 -8.88 -7.87 8.49
CA THR A 236 -8.78 -9.15 7.77
C THR A 236 -7.66 -9.17 6.74
N ASN A 237 -7.11 -8.00 6.41
CA ASN A 237 -6.07 -7.86 5.39
C ASN A 237 -5.04 -6.80 5.80
N ILE A 238 -3.77 -7.23 5.92
CA ILE A 238 -2.59 -6.40 6.13
C ILE A 238 -1.51 -6.67 5.07
N ASN A 239 -1.87 -7.27 3.94
CA ASN A 239 -0.89 -7.56 2.88
C ASN A 239 -0.15 -6.29 2.45
N CYS A 240 1.13 -6.41 2.16
CA CYS A 240 1.98 -5.31 1.71
C CYS A 240 1.94 -4.06 2.63
N LEU A 241 1.61 -4.20 3.94
CA LEU A 241 1.39 -3.04 4.81
C LEU A 241 2.58 -2.08 4.84
N PHE A 242 3.82 -2.62 4.83
CA PHE A 242 5.08 -1.88 4.82
C PHE A 242 5.96 -2.28 3.61
N PHE A 243 5.33 -2.80 2.55
CA PHE A 243 6.05 -3.20 1.34
C PHE A 243 6.89 -2.04 0.80
N ASP A 244 8.13 -2.31 0.47
CA ASP A 244 9.13 -1.34 -0.03
C ASP A 244 9.20 -0.01 0.76
N CYS A 245 9.05 -0.10 2.09
CA CYS A 245 9.51 0.97 2.98
C CYS A 245 11.04 0.87 3.11
N SER A 246 11.74 1.02 1.99
CA SER A 246 13.17 0.67 1.87
C SER A 246 14.12 1.51 2.73
N SER A 247 13.70 2.68 3.21
CA SER A 247 14.46 3.52 4.16
C SER A 247 14.05 3.34 5.62
N LEU A 248 13.08 2.46 5.94
CA LEU A 248 12.56 2.30 7.29
C LEU A 248 13.60 1.68 8.21
N LEU A 249 14.05 2.41 9.23
CA LEU A 249 15.11 2.00 10.15
C LEU A 249 14.60 1.17 11.33
N SER A 250 13.38 1.45 11.78
CA SER A 250 12.72 0.72 12.85
C SER A 250 11.21 0.84 12.77
N LEU A 251 10.52 -0.12 13.38
CA LEU A 251 9.07 -0.10 13.56
C LEU A 251 8.72 0.21 15.02
N PRO A 252 7.59 0.88 15.28
CA PRO A 252 7.01 0.95 16.62
C PRO A 252 6.69 -0.44 17.16
N ASN A 253 6.47 -0.55 18.47
CA ASN A 253 6.16 -1.82 19.11
C ASN A 253 4.76 -2.33 18.73
N ILE A 254 4.69 -3.18 17.71
CA ILE A 254 3.45 -3.82 17.23
C ILE A 254 3.19 -5.20 17.85
N SER A 255 3.90 -5.57 18.91
CA SER A 255 3.77 -6.88 19.57
C SER A 255 2.36 -7.19 20.11
N LYS A 256 1.59 -6.15 20.41
CA LYS A 256 0.23 -6.27 20.94
C LYS A 256 -0.87 -6.31 19.86
N TRP A 257 -0.50 -6.21 18.60
CA TRP A 257 -1.48 -6.28 17.52
C TRP A 257 -2.17 -7.65 17.50
N ASN A 258 -3.49 -7.64 17.52
CA ASN A 258 -4.28 -8.85 17.35
C ASN A 258 -4.52 -9.11 15.85
N VAL A 259 -3.71 -9.98 15.28
CA VAL A 259 -3.78 -10.36 13.85
C VAL A 259 -4.62 -11.63 13.61
N SER A 260 -5.33 -12.13 14.64
CA SER A 260 -6.06 -13.41 14.57
C SER A 260 -7.15 -13.48 13.51
N ASN A 261 -7.66 -12.34 13.06
CA ASN A 261 -8.65 -12.26 11.98
C ASN A 261 -8.04 -12.02 10.59
N CYS A 262 -6.73 -11.74 10.51
CA CYS A 262 -6.06 -11.56 9.22
C CYS A 262 -6.11 -12.85 8.40
N LYS A 263 -6.49 -12.74 7.14
CA LYS A 263 -6.52 -13.85 6.17
C LYS A 263 -5.33 -13.80 5.23
N ASP A 264 -4.87 -12.59 4.94
CA ASP A 264 -3.72 -12.34 4.08
C ASP A 264 -2.72 -11.44 4.79
N MET A 265 -1.52 -11.96 4.97
CA MET A 265 -0.38 -11.30 5.59
C MET A 265 0.86 -11.41 4.67
N SER A 266 0.64 -11.60 3.36
CA SER A 266 1.72 -11.67 2.38
C SER A 266 2.46 -10.33 2.29
N GLU A 267 3.75 -10.40 2.04
CA GLU A 267 4.59 -9.26 1.68
C GLU A 267 4.62 -8.10 2.70
N VAL A 268 4.21 -8.34 3.98
CA VAL A 268 4.03 -7.27 4.99
C VAL A 268 5.30 -6.43 5.15
N PHE A 269 6.48 -7.02 5.13
CA PHE A 269 7.78 -6.34 5.30
C PHE A 269 8.69 -6.48 4.07
N LYS A 270 8.16 -6.95 2.94
CA LYS A 270 8.94 -7.15 1.72
C LYS A 270 9.64 -5.86 1.29
N TYR A 271 10.93 -5.96 0.94
CA TYR A 271 11.81 -4.85 0.58
C TYR A 271 12.05 -3.80 1.68
N CYS A 272 11.79 -4.09 2.95
CA CYS A 272 12.26 -3.25 4.06
C CYS A 272 13.79 -3.39 4.21
N ASN A 273 14.55 -2.89 3.24
CA ASN A 273 15.97 -3.19 3.06
C ASN A 273 16.88 -2.68 4.19
N THR A 274 16.49 -1.62 4.90
CA THR A 274 17.28 -1.00 5.98
C THR A 274 16.87 -1.46 7.37
N LEU A 275 15.78 -2.21 7.48
CA LEU A 275 15.26 -2.70 8.76
C LEU A 275 16.16 -3.78 9.31
N SER A 276 16.89 -3.49 10.41
CA SER A 276 17.84 -4.43 11.02
C SER A 276 17.20 -5.34 12.08
N TYR A 277 16.11 -4.92 12.68
CA TYR A 277 15.37 -5.67 13.69
C TYR A 277 13.86 -5.46 13.53
N LEU A 278 13.10 -6.50 13.85
CA LEU A 278 11.65 -6.44 13.96
C LEU A 278 11.23 -6.27 15.43
N PRO A 279 10.12 -5.60 15.74
CA PRO A 279 9.50 -5.68 17.04
C PRO A 279 9.09 -7.13 17.33
N ASP A 280 8.87 -7.44 18.62
CA ASP A 280 8.48 -8.80 19.03
C ASP A 280 7.10 -9.19 18.47
N ILE A 281 7.11 -9.96 17.38
CA ILE A 281 5.89 -10.54 16.75
C ILE A 281 5.67 -12.00 17.16
N SER A 282 6.38 -12.51 18.14
CA SER A 282 6.27 -13.91 18.62
C SER A 282 4.86 -14.28 19.08
N LYS A 283 4.11 -13.28 19.55
CA LYS A 283 2.74 -13.45 20.06
C LYS A 283 1.65 -13.27 19.01
N TRP A 284 2.02 -12.96 17.79
CA TRP A 284 1.03 -12.85 16.72
C TRP A 284 0.34 -14.20 16.51
N ASN A 285 -0.97 -14.21 16.60
CA ASN A 285 -1.76 -15.40 16.31
C ASN A 285 -1.95 -15.55 14.80
N VAL A 286 -1.14 -16.39 14.19
CA VAL A 286 -1.18 -16.69 12.74
C VAL A 286 -1.99 -17.96 12.41
N SER A 287 -2.92 -18.36 13.28
CA SER A 287 -3.76 -19.54 13.05
C SER A 287 -4.84 -19.35 11.95
N ASN A 288 -5.03 -18.15 11.44
CA ASN A 288 -6.07 -17.85 10.45
C ASN A 288 -5.54 -17.52 9.04
N PRO A 289 -4.38 -16.83 8.87
CA PRO A 289 -3.90 -16.51 7.53
C PRO A 289 -3.61 -17.78 6.73
N SER A 290 -4.00 -17.74 5.45
CA SER A 290 -3.64 -18.78 4.49
C SER A 290 -2.39 -18.41 3.69
N ASN A 291 -2.00 -17.14 3.70
CA ASN A 291 -0.93 -16.60 2.87
C ASN A 291 0.08 -15.80 3.70
N LEU A 292 1.33 -16.26 3.73
CA LEU A 292 2.49 -15.62 4.34
C LEU A 292 3.65 -15.51 3.31
N GLU A 293 3.33 -15.60 2.00
CA GLU A 293 4.37 -15.54 0.96
C GLU A 293 5.14 -14.23 1.06
N GLU A 294 6.45 -14.32 0.84
CA GLU A 294 7.38 -13.19 0.74
C GLU A 294 7.32 -12.19 1.92
N MET A 295 6.82 -12.61 3.10
CA MET A 295 6.58 -11.72 4.24
C MET A 295 7.81 -10.91 4.64
N PHE A 296 9.02 -11.48 4.55
CA PHE A 296 10.30 -10.84 4.85
C PHE A 296 11.23 -10.79 3.63
N TYR A 297 10.69 -11.03 2.44
CA TYR A 297 11.48 -11.05 1.21
C TYR A 297 12.32 -9.77 1.08
N SER A 298 13.62 -9.95 0.86
CA SER A 298 14.58 -8.84 0.69
C SER A 298 14.68 -7.86 1.88
N CYS A 299 14.39 -8.31 3.11
CA CYS A 299 14.80 -7.60 4.32
C CYS A 299 16.31 -7.75 4.48
N SER A 300 17.09 -7.13 3.58
CA SER A 300 18.51 -7.44 3.39
C SER A 300 19.42 -7.06 4.58
N SER A 301 18.99 -6.13 5.43
CA SER A 301 19.70 -5.73 6.65
C SER A 301 19.23 -6.45 7.92
N LEU A 302 18.22 -7.31 7.83
CA LEU A 302 17.65 -7.98 8.99
C LEU A 302 18.65 -8.97 9.60
N LEU A 303 19.06 -8.73 10.84
CA LEU A 303 20.10 -9.52 11.53
C LEU A 303 19.53 -10.78 12.23
N SER A 304 18.31 -10.68 12.72
CA SER A 304 17.61 -11.78 13.40
C SER A 304 16.10 -11.61 13.30
N LEU A 305 15.38 -12.70 13.49
CA LEU A 305 13.92 -12.72 13.61
C LEU A 305 13.52 -12.87 15.09
N PRO A 306 12.38 -12.31 15.52
CA PRO A 306 11.74 -12.68 16.79
C PRO A 306 11.43 -14.18 16.80
N ASP A 307 11.18 -14.73 18.01
CA ASP A 307 10.83 -16.15 18.15
C ASP A 307 9.47 -16.49 17.56
N ILE A 308 9.46 -16.89 16.30
CA ILE A 308 8.27 -17.31 15.55
C ILE A 308 8.02 -18.84 15.63
N SER A 309 8.73 -19.55 16.48
CA SER A 309 8.64 -21.02 16.62
C SER A 309 7.24 -21.52 17.00
N LYS A 310 6.45 -20.68 17.65
CA LYS A 310 5.08 -21.00 18.11
C LYS A 310 3.98 -20.59 17.14
N TRP A 311 4.32 -20.05 15.99
CA TRP A 311 3.31 -19.71 15.00
C TRP A 311 2.55 -20.96 14.53
N ASP A 312 1.24 -20.93 14.61
CA ASP A 312 0.38 -22.01 14.11
C ASP A 312 0.24 -21.93 12.59
N MET A 313 1.02 -22.75 11.90
CA MET A 313 1.07 -22.78 10.43
C MET A 313 0.01 -23.70 9.82
N SER A 314 -0.89 -24.30 10.63
CA SER A 314 -1.80 -25.37 10.18
C SER A 314 -2.78 -24.99 9.07
N LYS A 315 -3.12 -23.70 8.93
CA LYS A 315 -3.97 -23.20 7.83
C LYS A 315 -3.19 -22.54 6.70
N VAL A 316 -1.90 -22.31 6.88
CA VAL A 316 -1.06 -21.64 5.89
C VAL A 316 -0.83 -22.55 4.71
N ASN A 317 -1.06 -22.05 3.49
CA ASN A 317 -0.85 -22.79 2.25
C ASN A 317 0.28 -22.24 1.38
N LYS A 318 0.76 -21.02 1.65
CA LYS A 318 1.85 -20.37 0.91
C LYS A 318 2.84 -19.72 1.87
N ILE A 319 4.12 -20.08 1.73
CA ILE A 319 5.28 -19.47 2.41
C ILE A 319 6.46 -19.27 1.44
N ASN A 320 6.20 -19.37 0.11
CA ASN A 320 7.25 -19.19 -0.89
C ASN A 320 7.95 -17.84 -0.69
N GLY A 321 9.27 -17.85 -0.82
CA GLY A 321 10.11 -16.66 -0.70
C GLY A 321 10.05 -15.94 0.66
N MET A 322 9.47 -16.55 1.72
CA MET A 322 9.20 -15.86 2.98
C MET A 322 10.45 -15.20 3.59
N PHE A 323 11.61 -15.82 3.44
CA PHE A 323 12.91 -15.30 3.93
C PHE A 323 13.89 -15.01 2.80
N SER A 324 13.46 -15.12 1.54
CA SER A 324 14.35 -14.93 0.40
C SER A 324 15.04 -13.57 0.47
N SER A 325 16.31 -13.54 0.12
CA SER A 325 17.16 -12.34 0.10
C SER A 325 17.31 -11.62 1.46
N CYS A 326 17.08 -12.30 2.57
CA CYS A 326 17.47 -11.84 3.91
C CYS A 326 19.01 -12.00 4.07
N LYS A 327 19.78 -11.18 3.37
CA LYS A 327 21.22 -11.36 3.19
C LYS A 327 22.04 -11.31 4.48
N SER A 328 21.60 -10.55 5.49
CA SER A 328 22.29 -10.39 6.76
C SER A 328 21.83 -11.36 7.85
N LEU A 329 20.81 -12.17 7.57
CA LEU A 329 20.25 -13.11 8.54
C LEU A 329 21.23 -14.26 8.75
N THR A 330 21.74 -14.43 10.00
CA THR A 330 22.74 -15.46 10.32
C THR A 330 22.15 -16.76 10.86
N SER A 331 20.93 -16.69 11.41
CA SER A 331 20.19 -17.84 11.94
C SER A 331 18.69 -17.62 11.90
N LEU A 332 17.95 -18.69 11.96
CA LEU A 332 16.48 -18.69 12.09
C LEU A 332 16.05 -19.11 13.49
N PRO A 333 14.90 -18.66 14.00
CA PRO A 333 14.25 -19.29 15.15
C PRO A 333 13.97 -20.77 14.89
N ASP A 334 13.70 -21.55 15.94
CA ASP A 334 13.38 -22.97 15.79
C ASP A 334 12.01 -23.18 15.11
N ILE A 335 12.02 -23.33 13.80
CA ILE A 335 10.84 -23.62 12.98
C ILE A 335 10.61 -25.12 12.74
N SER A 336 11.33 -25.98 13.46
CA SER A 336 11.23 -27.45 13.31
C SER A 336 9.82 -28.01 13.57
N LYS A 337 9.04 -27.29 14.40
CA LYS A 337 7.68 -27.69 14.79
C LYS A 337 6.58 -27.08 13.94
N TRP A 338 6.91 -26.30 12.96
CA TRP A 338 5.89 -25.75 12.06
C TRP A 338 5.10 -26.85 11.37
N ASN A 339 3.79 -26.83 11.50
CA ASN A 339 2.92 -27.72 10.77
C ASN A 339 2.70 -27.17 9.35
N ILE A 340 3.48 -27.67 8.38
CA ILE A 340 3.38 -27.27 6.98
C ILE A 340 2.53 -28.22 6.13
N SER A 341 1.77 -29.11 6.74
CA SER A 341 0.98 -30.14 6.03
C SER A 341 -0.05 -29.58 5.03
N ASN A 342 -0.39 -28.29 5.11
CA ASN A 342 -1.23 -27.60 4.13
C ASN A 342 -0.45 -26.71 3.14
N VAL A 343 0.86 -26.59 3.32
CA VAL A 343 1.68 -25.77 2.43
C VAL A 343 1.90 -26.48 1.10
N SER A 344 1.60 -25.80 0.02
CA SER A 344 1.79 -26.32 -1.35
C SER A 344 3.00 -25.77 -2.06
N ASN A 345 3.50 -24.60 -1.65
CA ASN A 345 4.61 -23.93 -2.30
C ASN A 345 5.60 -23.38 -1.27
N ILE A 346 6.86 -23.84 -1.33
CA ILE A 346 8.01 -23.38 -0.54
C ILE A 346 9.17 -22.93 -1.44
N GLU A 347 8.88 -22.61 -2.71
CA GLU A 347 9.82 -22.09 -3.67
C GLU A 347 10.58 -20.88 -3.09
N ASN A 348 11.90 -20.85 -3.30
CA ASN A 348 12.81 -19.77 -2.86
C ASN A 348 12.72 -19.43 -1.36
N LEU A 349 12.28 -20.33 -0.48
CA LEU A 349 11.98 -20.02 0.93
C LEU A 349 13.18 -19.35 1.64
N PHE A 350 14.41 -19.81 1.36
CA PHE A 350 15.66 -19.26 1.91
C PHE A 350 16.63 -18.78 0.82
N ASP A 351 16.13 -18.64 -0.43
CA ASP A 351 17.00 -18.18 -1.53
C ASP A 351 17.76 -16.92 -1.14
N SER A 352 19.02 -16.85 -1.51
CA SER A 352 19.87 -15.67 -1.28
C SER A 352 20.03 -15.24 0.19
N CYS A 353 19.77 -16.12 1.16
CA CYS A 353 20.13 -15.92 2.57
C CYS A 353 21.65 -16.13 2.73
N SER A 354 22.44 -15.22 2.15
CA SER A 354 23.87 -15.42 1.95
C SER A 354 24.72 -15.51 3.23
N SER A 355 24.23 -14.99 4.37
CA SER A 355 24.92 -15.08 5.67
C SER A 355 24.39 -16.19 6.59
N LEU A 356 23.38 -16.95 6.15
CA LEU A 356 22.77 -18.00 6.97
C LEU A 356 23.77 -19.15 7.18
N LEU A 357 24.11 -19.42 8.46
CA LEU A 357 25.14 -20.40 8.81
C LEU A 357 24.58 -21.82 8.96
N SER A 358 23.35 -21.95 9.43
CA SER A 358 22.70 -23.23 9.64
C SER A 358 21.17 -23.06 9.60
N LEU A 359 20.47 -24.16 9.39
CA LEU A 359 19.02 -24.25 9.45
C LEU A 359 18.58 -25.00 10.71
N PRO A 360 17.41 -24.68 11.28
CA PRO A 360 16.74 -25.55 12.25
C PRO A 360 16.44 -26.93 11.64
N ASP A 361 16.17 -27.92 12.51
CA ASP A 361 15.85 -29.28 12.03
C ASP A 361 14.48 -29.33 11.36
N ILE A 362 14.50 -29.21 10.03
CA ILE A 362 13.29 -29.29 9.17
C ILE A 362 13.05 -30.70 8.62
N SER A 363 13.77 -31.70 9.12
CA SER A 363 13.68 -33.11 8.64
C SER A 363 12.27 -33.71 8.77
N LYS A 364 11.48 -33.21 9.74
CA LYS A 364 10.13 -33.69 10.04
C LYS A 364 9.01 -32.93 9.34
N TRP A 365 9.33 -31.97 8.50
CA TRP A 365 8.30 -31.25 7.74
C TRP A 365 7.52 -32.21 6.84
N ASP A 366 6.19 -32.14 6.92
CA ASP A 366 5.30 -32.89 6.03
C ASP A 366 5.26 -32.25 4.65
N MET A 367 6.01 -32.83 3.71
CA MET A 367 6.16 -32.35 2.34
C MET A 367 5.06 -32.91 1.42
N SER A 368 4.11 -33.68 1.90
CA SER A 368 3.15 -34.46 1.10
C SER A 368 2.27 -33.62 0.15
N LYS A 369 2.00 -32.33 0.50
CA LYS A 369 1.26 -31.39 -0.37
C LYS A 369 2.14 -30.45 -1.15
N VAL A 370 3.45 -30.42 -0.86
CA VAL A 370 4.36 -29.50 -1.53
C VAL A 370 4.60 -29.94 -2.97
N ASN A 371 4.44 -29.02 -3.90
CA ASN A 371 4.62 -29.25 -5.34
C ASN A 371 5.76 -28.46 -5.97
N LYS A 372 6.31 -27.47 -5.27
CA LYS A 372 7.46 -26.65 -5.71
C LYS A 372 8.42 -26.41 -4.56
N ILE A 373 9.70 -26.74 -4.78
CA ILE A 373 10.81 -26.48 -3.86
C ILE A 373 11.99 -25.82 -4.58
N ASN A 374 11.81 -25.41 -5.84
CA ASN A 374 12.88 -24.81 -6.64
C ASN A 374 13.49 -23.61 -5.92
N GLY A 375 14.80 -23.48 -6.02
CA GLY A 375 15.57 -22.40 -5.42
C GLY A 375 15.51 -22.32 -3.90
N MET A 376 14.96 -23.31 -3.19
CA MET A 376 14.70 -23.21 -1.74
C MET A 376 15.91 -22.82 -0.94
N PHE A 377 17.12 -23.29 -1.31
CA PHE A 377 18.39 -22.98 -0.66
C PHE A 377 19.36 -22.25 -1.59
N SER A 378 18.92 -21.85 -2.78
CA SER A 378 19.77 -21.20 -3.77
C SER A 378 20.52 -20.02 -3.13
N SER A 379 21.78 -19.85 -3.49
CA SER A 379 22.64 -18.74 -3.03
C SER A 379 22.80 -18.60 -1.50
N CYS A 380 22.55 -19.65 -0.73
CA CYS A 380 22.88 -19.72 0.69
C CYS A 380 24.40 -19.91 0.86
N LYS A 381 25.18 -18.87 0.56
CA LYS A 381 26.65 -18.96 0.40
C LYS A 381 27.40 -19.37 1.66
N SER A 382 26.89 -19.05 2.85
CA SER A 382 27.53 -19.37 4.15
C SER A 382 27.00 -20.65 4.80
N LEU A 383 26.00 -21.31 4.21
CA LEU A 383 25.42 -22.51 4.74
C LEU A 383 26.40 -23.69 4.63
N THR A 384 26.82 -24.26 5.75
CA THR A 384 27.85 -25.33 5.78
C THR A 384 27.27 -26.73 5.76
N SER A 385 26.03 -26.91 6.22
CA SER A 385 25.34 -28.19 6.26
C SER A 385 23.83 -28.01 6.18
N LEU A 386 23.14 -29.05 5.76
CA LEU A 386 21.68 -29.14 5.75
C LEU A 386 21.21 -30.13 6.82
N PRO A 387 20.00 -29.95 7.38
CA PRO A 387 19.35 -31.02 8.15
C PRO A 387 19.15 -32.27 7.27
N ASP A 388 18.88 -33.43 7.92
CA ASP A 388 18.60 -34.67 7.19
C ASP A 388 17.25 -34.61 6.49
N ILE A 389 17.24 -34.25 5.22
CA ILE A 389 16.05 -34.19 4.37
C ILE A 389 15.81 -35.47 3.55
N SER A 390 16.56 -36.53 3.84
CA SER A 390 16.46 -37.82 3.09
C SER A 390 15.08 -38.45 3.14
N LYS A 391 14.31 -38.16 4.18
CA LYS A 391 12.97 -38.72 4.41
C LYS A 391 11.82 -37.85 3.88
N TRP A 392 12.12 -36.72 3.26
CA TRP A 392 11.07 -35.88 2.70
C TRP A 392 10.27 -36.62 1.61
N ASN A 393 8.96 -36.61 1.74
CA ASN A 393 8.08 -37.12 0.71
C ASN A 393 7.91 -36.07 -0.40
N ILE A 394 8.69 -36.18 -1.47
CA ILE A 394 8.63 -35.27 -2.60
C ILE A 394 7.81 -35.80 -3.80
N SER A 395 7.02 -36.84 -3.61
CA SER A 395 6.25 -37.49 -4.67
C SER A 395 5.28 -36.57 -5.42
N ASN A 396 4.96 -35.38 -4.87
CA ASN A 396 4.14 -34.36 -5.53
C ASN A 396 4.97 -33.21 -6.11
N VAL A 397 6.28 -33.19 -5.90
CA VAL A 397 7.15 -32.11 -6.37
C VAL A 397 7.41 -32.26 -7.87
N SER A 398 7.15 -31.19 -8.62
CA SER A 398 7.40 -31.13 -10.07
C SER A 398 8.62 -30.33 -10.47
N ASN A 399 9.08 -29.43 -9.60
CA ASN A 399 10.19 -28.54 -9.88
C ASN A 399 11.17 -28.46 -8.69
N ILE A 400 12.45 -28.83 -8.96
CA ILE A 400 13.57 -28.75 -8.02
C ILE A 400 14.74 -27.95 -8.60
N GLU A 401 14.50 -27.13 -9.64
CA GLU A 401 15.54 -26.30 -10.27
C GLU A 401 16.22 -25.43 -9.22
N ASN A 402 17.53 -25.26 -9.36
CA ASN A 402 18.37 -24.43 -8.51
C ASN A 402 18.28 -24.72 -7.01
N LEU A 403 17.86 -25.92 -6.60
CA LEU A 403 17.57 -26.23 -5.18
C LEU A 403 18.74 -25.89 -4.26
N PHE A 404 19.99 -26.17 -4.70
CA PHE A 404 21.23 -25.90 -3.96
C PHE A 404 22.20 -25.02 -4.76
N ASP A 405 21.73 -24.39 -5.83
CA ASP A 405 22.59 -23.57 -6.68
C ASP A 405 23.37 -22.55 -5.86
N SER A 406 24.63 -22.37 -6.16
CA SER A 406 25.50 -21.37 -5.52
C SER A 406 25.64 -21.48 -3.98
N CYS A 407 25.39 -22.64 -3.37
CA CYS A 407 25.68 -22.93 -1.96
C CYS A 407 27.18 -23.21 -1.77
N SER A 408 28.01 -22.19 -1.92
CA SER A 408 29.49 -22.36 -2.06
C SER A 408 30.24 -22.90 -0.83
N SER A 409 29.62 -22.81 0.36
CA SER A 409 30.20 -23.32 1.61
C SER A 409 29.65 -24.70 2.03
N LEU A 410 28.70 -25.26 1.29
CA LEU A 410 28.08 -26.53 1.64
C LEU A 410 29.06 -27.69 1.43
N LEU A 411 29.37 -28.39 2.52
CA LEU A 411 30.40 -29.44 2.51
C LEU A 411 29.91 -30.77 1.93
N SER A 412 28.64 -31.06 2.09
CA SER A 412 27.99 -32.28 1.57
C SER A 412 26.49 -32.11 1.43
N LEU A 413 25.88 -32.85 0.54
CA LEU A 413 24.43 -32.96 0.44
C LEU A 413 23.94 -34.11 1.34
N PRO A 414 22.72 -34.02 1.93
CA PRO A 414 22.07 -35.18 2.53
C PRO A 414 21.81 -36.27 1.48
N ASP A 415 21.64 -37.52 1.95
CA ASP A 415 21.29 -38.61 1.04
C ASP A 415 19.89 -38.44 0.48
N ILE A 416 19.79 -38.04 -0.77
CA ILE A 416 18.51 -37.86 -1.50
C ILE A 416 18.20 -39.02 -2.47
N SER A 417 18.94 -40.12 -2.38
CA SER A 417 18.77 -41.27 -3.28
C SER A 417 17.39 -41.95 -3.17
N LYS A 418 16.69 -41.72 -2.07
CA LYS A 418 15.35 -42.26 -1.80
C LYS A 418 14.21 -41.35 -2.23
N TRP A 419 14.50 -40.18 -2.76
CA TRP A 419 13.44 -39.27 -3.21
C TRP A 419 12.70 -39.83 -4.42
N ASP A 420 11.37 -39.83 -4.37
CA ASP A 420 10.55 -40.17 -5.51
C ASP A 420 10.53 -39.03 -6.53
N MET A 421 11.35 -39.16 -7.57
CA MET A 421 11.53 -38.17 -8.62
C MET A 421 10.51 -38.34 -9.77
N SER A 422 9.53 -39.21 -9.66
CA SER A 422 8.67 -39.58 -10.76
C SER A 422 7.85 -38.45 -11.39
N LYS A 423 7.51 -37.41 -10.60
CA LYS A 423 6.82 -36.21 -11.08
C LYS A 423 7.74 -35.04 -11.40
N VAL A 424 9.03 -35.15 -11.06
CA VAL A 424 9.95 -34.06 -11.30
C VAL A 424 10.23 -33.94 -12.80
N ASN A 425 9.99 -32.77 -13.34
CA ASN A 425 10.22 -32.47 -14.77
C ASN A 425 11.17 -31.30 -15.00
N LYS A 426 11.63 -30.65 -13.92
CA LYS A 426 12.60 -29.55 -13.95
C LYS A 426 13.65 -29.74 -12.85
N ILE A 427 14.92 -29.91 -13.27
CA ILE A 427 16.04 -30.23 -12.37
C ILE A 427 17.31 -29.45 -12.63
N ASN A 428 17.31 -28.44 -13.52
CA ASN A 428 18.52 -27.69 -13.87
C ASN A 428 19.09 -26.96 -12.65
N GLY A 429 20.43 -26.86 -12.56
CA GLY A 429 21.09 -26.10 -11.49
C GLY A 429 20.95 -26.69 -10.08
N MET A 430 20.82 -28.01 -9.98
CA MET A 430 20.69 -28.71 -8.69
C MET A 430 22.04 -28.88 -7.99
#